data_ee0607dbca7eae7659e9ea8dbb99258d
#
_entry.id   ee0607dbca7eae7659e9ea8dbb99258d
#
_cell.length_a   1.000
_cell.length_b   1.000
_cell.length_c   1.000
_cell.angle_alpha   90.00
_cell.angle_beta   90.00
_cell.angle_gamma   90.00
#
_symmetry.space_group_name_H-M   'P 1'
#
loop_
_entity.id
_entity.type
_entity.pdbx_description
1 polymer ?
#
loop_
_entity_poly.entity_id
_entity_poly.type
_entity_poly.pdbx_seq_one_letter_code
_entity_poly.pdbx_strand_id
1 'polypeptide(L)'
;MADIPDNTVILIASDRLGRGDDDLGAALMLAALKTLPKTGGTPPSHILFMNAGVKLCCAGSKALKDLHALEASGVELLNCGTCLDWFDLEDALEVGRASNMKEILGQQKGAGRVVRL
;
A
#
# COMPACT_ATOMS: atom_id res chain seq x y z
N MET A 1 22.85 -22.84 3.79
CA MET A 1 21.50 -22.88 3.21
C MET A 1 20.99 -21.45 3.16
N ALA A 2 20.50 -21.03 2.01
CA ALA A 2 19.94 -19.69 1.89
C ALA A 2 18.63 -19.59 2.66
N ASP A 3 18.43 -18.48 3.37
CA ASP A 3 17.18 -18.21 4.05
C ASP A 3 16.08 -17.95 3.03
N ILE A 4 14.92 -18.55 3.25
CA ILE A 4 13.73 -18.29 2.44
C ILE A 4 12.99 -17.13 3.09
N PRO A 5 12.75 -16.02 2.37
CA PRO A 5 11.98 -14.92 2.93
C PRO A 5 10.59 -15.40 3.33
N ASP A 6 10.11 -14.95 4.48
CA ASP A 6 8.78 -15.30 4.99
C ASP A 6 7.88 -14.09 5.14
N ASN A 7 8.35 -12.92 4.70
CA ASN A 7 7.58 -11.69 4.78
C ASN A 7 6.44 -11.65 3.77
N THR A 8 5.41 -10.94 4.13
CA THR A 8 4.29 -10.64 3.24
C THR A 8 4.41 -9.19 2.77
N VAL A 9 4.27 -8.99 1.47
CA VAL A 9 4.20 -7.67 0.85
C VAL A 9 2.81 -7.53 0.24
N ILE A 10 2.18 -6.38 0.48
CA ILE A 10 0.85 -6.09 -0.06
C ILE A 10 1.01 -5.09 -1.20
N LEU A 11 0.40 -5.41 -2.34
CA LEU A 11 0.38 -4.53 -3.52
C LEU A 11 -1.01 -3.92 -3.68
N ILE A 12 -1.07 -2.59 -3.73
CA ILE A 12 -2.30 -1.84 -3.92
C ILE A 12 -2.16 -0.97 -5.17
N ALA A 13 -2.81 -1.39 -6.26
CA ALA A 13 -2.72 -0.71 -7.55
C ALA A 13 -3.94 0.12 -7.89
N SER A 14 -4.85 0.32 -6.93
CA SER A 14 -6.05 1.11 -7.09
C SER A 14 -6.45 1.68 -5.73
N ASP A 15 -7.20 2.77 -5.73
CA ASP A 15 -7.84 3.27 -4.51
C ASP A 15 -9.19 2.60 -4.25
N ARG A 16 -9.56 1.63 -5.09
CA ARG A 16 -10.78 0.84 -4.96
C ARG A 16 -10.45 -0.63 -4.97
N LEU A 17 -11.18 -1.42 -4.17
CA LEU A 17 -11.00 -2.85 -4.09
C LEU A 17 -12.06 -3.53 -4.96
N GLY A 18 -11.58 -4.25 -5.98
CA GLY A 18 -12.44 -4.97 -6.91
C GLY A 18 -13.06 -4.10 -7.98
N ARG A 19 -13.82 -4.73 -8.85
CA ARG A 19 -14.52 -4.11 -9.96
C ARG A 19 -16.02 -4.25 -9.77
N GLY A 20 -16.76 -3.28 -10.26
CA GLY A 20 -18.22 -3.23 -10.17
C GLY A 20 -18.62 -1.83 -9.76
N ASP A 21 -19.17 -1.68 -8.57
CA ASP A 21 -19.55 -0.38 -8.06
C ASP A 21 -18.33 0.35 -7.49
N ASP A 22 -18.08 1.57 -7.94
CA ASP A 22 -16.91 2.35 -7.53
C ASP A 22 -16.99 2.81 -6.07
N ASP A 23 -18.16 3.20 -5.62
CA ASP A 23 -18.34 3.65 -4.24
C ASP A 23 -18.18 2.47 -3.27
N LEU A 24 -18.68 1.31 -3.63
CA LEU A 24 -18.47 0.09 -2.87
C LEU A 24 -16.99 -0.28 -2.84
N GLY A 25 -16.30 -0.19 -3.98
CA GLY A 25 -14.86 -0.45 -4.05
C GLY A 25 -14.04 0.44 -3.14
N ALA A 26 -14.37 1.73 -3.09
CA ALA A 26 -13.72 2.68 -2.19
C ALA A 26 -13.97 2.30 -0.72
N ALA A 27 -15.20 1.96 -0.37
CA ALA A 27 -15.54 1.54 0.99
C ALA A 27 -14.83 0.24 1.39
N LEU A 28 -14.74 -0.72 0.48
CA LEU A 28 -14.05 -1.99 0.73
C LEU A 28 -12.55 -1.79 0.94
N MET A 29 -11.93 -0.87 0.19
CA MET A 29 -10.51 -0.57 0.39
C MET A 29 -10.26 0.01 1.78
N LEU A 30 -11.08 0.94 2.22
CA LEU A 30 -10.97 1.50 3.58
C LEU A 30 -11.18 0.43 4.64
N ALA A 31 -12.15 -0.45 4.46
CA ALA A 31 -12.41 -1.55 5.39
C ALA A 31 -11.22 -2.52 5.44
N ALA A 32 -10.61 -2.83 4.29
CA ALA A 32 -9.45 -3.71 4.24
C ALA A 32 -8.27 -3.14 5.02
N LEU A 33 -7.95 -1.86 4.80
CA LEU A 33 -6.84 -1.21 5.49
C LEU A 33 -7.08 -1.10 7.00
N LYS A 34 -8.31 -0.84 7.40
CA LYS A 34 -8.69 -0.78 8.82
C LYS A 34 -8.59 -2.15 9.48
N THR A 35 -8.94 -3.20 8.76
CA THR A 35 -9.00 -4.57 9.28
C THR A 35 -7.65 -5.28 9.27
N LEU A 36 -6.75 -4.88 8.36
CA LEU A 36 -5.46 -5.55 8.15
C LEU A 36 -4.69 -5.80 9.45
N PRO A 37 -4.55 -4.82 10.39
CA PRO A 37 -3.82 -5.07 11.63
C PRO A 37 -4.49 -6.11 12.55
N LYS A 38 -5.74 -6.44 12.29
CA LYS A 38 -6.54 -7.34 13.14
C LYS A 38 -6.56 -8.76 12.62
N THR A 39 -5.88 -9.05 11.52
CA THR A 39 -5.96 -10.36 10.86
C THR A 39 -5.09 -11.43 11.53
N GLY A 40 -4.32 -11.07 12.52
CA GLY A 40 -3.40 -12.01 13.18
C GLY A 40 -2.15 -12.28 12.35
N GLY A 41 -1.24 -13.10 12.91
CA GLY A 41 0.01 -13.42 12.26
C GLY A 41 0.99 -12.24 12.22
N THR A 42 2.05 -12.40 11.46
CA THR A 42 3.06 -11.36 11.28
C THR A 42 2.52 -10.24 10.39
N PRO A 43 2.64 -8.97 10.78
CA PRO A 43 2.25 -7.86 9.91
C PRO A 43 3.02 -7.87 8.59
N PRO A 44 2.48 -7.29 7.53
CA PRO A 44 3.24 -7.15 6.29
C PRO A 44 4.49 -6.31 6.52
N SER A 45 5.56 -6.61 5.81
CA SER A 45 6.77 -5.79 5.86
C SER A 45 6.60 -4.48 5.09
N HIS A 46 5.88 -4.54 3.98
CA HIS A 46 5.70 -3.42 3.07
C HIS A 46 4.29 -3.42 2.52
N ILE A 47 3.79 -2.21 2.25
CA ILE A 47 2.64 -2.01 1.37
C ILE A 47 3.12 -1.13 0.23
N LEU A 48 2.92 -1.60 -0.99
CA LEU A 48 3.37 -0.94 -2.22
C LEU A 48 2.16 -0.32 -2.91
N PHE A 49 2.21 0.99 -3.13
CA PHE A 49 1.12 1.72 -3.78
C PHE A 49 1.55 2.16 -5.18
N MET A 50 0.72 1.86 -6.16
CA MET A 50 0.95 2.31 -7.54
C MET A 50 -0.36 2.66 -8.20
N ASN A 51 -0.29 3.33 -9.37
CA ASN A 51 -1.45 3.85 -10.07
C ASN A 51 -2.32 4.67 -9.09
N ALA A 52 -3.63 4.55 -9.16
CA ALA A 52 -4.53 5.30 -8.26
C ALA A 52 -4.38 4.92 -6.78
N GLY A 53 -3.69 3.81 -6.47
CA GLY A 53 -3.40 3.43 -5.10
C GLY A 53 -2.62 4.47 -4.32
N VAL A 54 -1.76 5.26 -4.98
CA VAL A 54 -0.99 6.31 -4.31
C VAL A 54 -1.88 7.39 -3.70
N LYS A 55 -3.11 7.56 -4.22
CA LYS A 55 -4.06 8.54 -3.68
C LYS A 55 -4.42 8.24 -2.22
N LEU A 56 -4.36 6.99 -1.82
CA LEU A 56 -4.65 6.58 -0.43
C LEU A 56 -3.69 7.19 0.58
N CYS A 57 -2.46 7.49 0.16
CA CYS A 57 -1.43 8.07 1.02
C CYS A 57 -1.36 9.60 0.96
N CYS A 58 -2.26 10.23 0.20
CA CYS A 58 -2.20 11.67 -0.07
C CYS A 58 -3.29 12.44 0.67
N ALA A 59 -3.11 13.75 0.76
CA ALA A 59 -4.03 14.66 1.42
C ALA A 59 -5.48 14.43 0.96
N GLY A 60 -6.41 14.43 1.90
CA GLY A 60 -7.82 14.18 1.66
C GLY A 60 -8.25 12.72 1.67
N SER A 61 -7.31 11.80 1.74
CA SER A 61 -7.63 10.36 1.83
C SER A 61 -8.28 10.03 3.16
N LYS A 62 -9.32 9.22 3.13
CA LYS A 62 -9.98 8.70 4.34
C LYS A 62 -9.19 7.57 4.99
N ALA A 63 -8.15 7.07 4.33
CA ALA A 63 -7.31 5.97 4.83
C ALA A 63 -6.12 6.47 5.65
N LEU A 64 -5.86 7.76 5.73
CA LEU A 64 -4.63 8.30 6.33
C LEU A 64 -4.42 7.84 7.77
N LYS A 65 -5.47 7.85 8.59
CA LYS A 65 -5.36 7.42 9.99
C LYS A 65 -4.91 5.96 10.11
N ASP A 66 -5.52 5.08 9.32
CA ASP A 66 -5.19 3.66 9.35
C ASP A 66 -3.78 3.42 8.78
N LEU A 67 -3.40 4.15 7.73
CA LEU A 67 -2.07 4.03 7.13
C LEU A 67 -0.99 4.57 8.07
N HIS A 68 -1.23 5.67 8.76
CA HIS A 68 -0.29 6.17 9.79
C HIS A 68 -0.09 5.14 10.90
N ALA A 69 -1.16 4.48 11.33
CA ALA A 69 -1.06 3.43 12.35
C ALA A 69 -0.21 2.24 11.88
N LEU A 70 -0.39 1.82 10.63
CA LEU A 70 0.43 0.76 10.04
C LEU A 70 1.90 1.15 9.97
N GLU A 71 2.19 2.37 9.52
CA GLU A 71 3.56 2.88 9.44
C GLU A 71 4.20 2.94 10.83
N ALA A 72 3.46 3.42 11.82
CA ALA A 72 3.94 3.50 13.21
C ALA A 72 4.23 2.11 13.79
N SER A 73 3.55 1.08 13.31
CA SER A 73 3.79 -0.30 13.75
C SER A 73 4.97 -0.98 13.03
N GLY A 74 5.62 -0.29 12.10
CA GLY A 74 6.81 -0.79 11.41
C GLY A 74 6.59 -1.23 9.97
N VAL A 75 5.39 -1.07 9.42
CA VAL A 75 5.12 -1.37 8.01
C VAL A 75 5.66 -0.24 7.14
N GLU A 76 6.49 -0.56 6.16
CA GLU A 76 6.98 0.44 5.22
C GLU A 76 5.95 0.66 4.10
N LEU A 77 5.60 1.92 3.88
CA LEU A 77 4.64 2.32 2.84
C LEU A 77 5.40 3.00 1.71
N LEU A 78 5.44 2.33 0.55
CA LEU A 78 6.17 2.80 -0.62
C LEU A 78 5.18 3.24 -1.71
N ASN A 79 5.36 4.46 -2.20
CA ASN A 79 4.50 5.04 -3.23
C ASN A 79 5.28 5.24 -4.52
N CYS A 80 4.77 4.73 -5.63
CA CYS A 80 5.39 4.89 -6.93
C CYS A 80 5.51 6.38 -7.28
N GLY A 81 6.75 6.86 -7.44
CA GLY A 81 7.01 8.26 -7.76
C GLY A 81 6.43 8.70 -9.11
N THR A 82 6.51 7.84 -10.12
CA THR A 82 5.91 8.11 -11.42
C THR A 82 4.39 8.32 -11.30
N CYS A 83 3.74 7.53 -10.45
CA CYS A 83 2.29 7.64 -10.25
C CYS A 83 1.93 8.93 -9.51
N LEU A 84 2.71 9.31 -8.49
CA LEU A 84 2.53 10.58 -7.79
C LEU A 84 2.66 11.76 -8.76
N ASP A 85 3.68 11.72 -9.63
CA ASP A 85 3.91 12.75 -10.63
C ASP A 85 2.74 12.82 -11.64
N TRP A 86 2.30 11.65 -12.12
CA TRP A 86 1.19 11.58 -13.08
C TRP A 86 -0.08 12.27 -12.58
N PHE A 87 -0.40 12.07 -11.30
CA PHE A 87 -1.58 12.65 -10.68
C PHE A 87 -1.33 14.03 -10.04
N ASP A 88 -0.12 14.57 -10.18
CA ASP A 88 0.27 15.85 -9.55
C ASP A 88 0.07 15.81 -8.02
N LEU A 89 0.51 14.73 -7.40
CA LEU A 89 0.32 14.48 -5.97
C LEU A 89 1.63 14.47 -5.16
N GLU A 90 2.75 14.85 -5.76
CA GLU A 90 4.05 14.78 -5.09
C GLU A 90 4.07 15.59 -3.80
N ASP A 91 3.48 16.80 -3.82
CA ASP A 91 3.42 17.67 -2.65
C ASP A 91 2.26 17.31 -1.71
N ALA A 92 1.40 16.40 -2.12
CA ALA A 92 0.23 15.97 -1.34
C ALA A 92 0.48 14.69 -0.53
N LEU A 93 1.63 14.05 -0.69
CA LEU A 93 1.94 12.82 0.03
C LEU A 93 2.05 13.08 1.53
N GLU A 94 1.28 12.37 2.34
CA GLU A 94 1.23 12.59 3.79
C GLU A 94 1.71 11.38 4.60
N VAL A 95 1.68 10.18 4.05
CA VAL A 95 2.13 8.98 4.74
C VAL A 95 2.95 8.12 3.80
N GLY A 96 3.95 7.43 4.34
CA GLY A 96 4.89 6.67 3.53
C GLY A 96 5.88 7.58 2.82
N ARG A 97 6.56 7.04 1.84
CA ARG A 97 7.55 7.81 1.06
C ARG A 97 7.42 7.51 -0.42
N ALA A 98 7.95 8.39 -1.24
CA ALA A 98 8.06 8.18 -2.67
C ALA A 98 9.12 7.12 -2.95
N SER A 99 8.87 6.26 -3.90
CA SER A 99 9.75 5.19 -4.32
C SER A 99 9.81 5.13 -5.85
N ASN A 100 10.31 4.04 -6.38
CA ASN A 100 10.45 3.85 -7.81
C ASN A 100 10.16 2.39 -8.16
N MET A 101 10.00 2.13 -9.46
CA MET A 101 9.65 0.79 -9.92
C MET A 101 10.73 -0.25 -9.58
N LYS A 102 11.99 0.14 -9.59
CA LYS A 102 13.09 -0.78 -9.24
C LYS A 102 12.93 -1.28 -7.80
N GLU A 103 12.67 -0.39 -6.86
CA GLU A 103 12.48 -0.78 -5.46
C GLU A 103 11.18 -1.57 -5.29
N ILE A 104 10.10 -1.11 -5.90
CA ILE A 104 8.79 -1.77 -5.79
C ILE A 104 8.84 -3.20 -6.34
N LEU A 105 9.40 -3.41 -7.53
CA LEU A 105 9.56 -4.74 -8.10
C LEU A 105 10.55 -5.58 -7.28
N GLY A 106 11.62 -4.97 -6.78
CA GLY A 106 12.60 -5.64 -5.94
C GLY A 106 11.96 -6.20 -4.67
N GLN A 107 11.09 -5.44 -4.03
CA GLN A 107 10.37 -5.90 -2.85
C GLN A 107 9.42 -7.05 -3.17
N GLN A 108 8.74 -7.00 -4.32
CA GLN A 108 7.87 -8.09 -4.74
C GLN A 108 8.64 -9.36 -5.05
N LYS A 109 9.76 -9.23 -5.79
CA LYS A 109 10.59 -10.39 -6.15
C LYS A 109 11.23 -11.04 -4.93
N GLY A 110 11.58 -10.25 -3.94
CA GLY A 110 12.25 -10.73 -2.73
C GLY A 110 11.31 -11.17 -1.62
N ALA A 111 10.01 -10.99 -1.77
CA ALA A 111 9.03 -11.32 -0.72
C ALA A 111 8.76 -12.82 -0.65
N GLY A 112 8.47 -13.31 0.54
CA GLY A 112 7.99 -14.67 0.72
C GLY A 112 6.59 -14.86 0.15
N ARG A 113 5.76 -13.81 0.22
CA ARG A 113 4.42 -13.81 -0.33
C ARG A 113 4.04 -12.40 -0.75
N VAL A 114 3.35 -12.28 -1.87
CA VAL A 114 2.75 -11.03 -2.32
C VAL A 114 1.23 -11.20 -2.36
N VAL A 115 0.54 -10.31 -1.66
CA VAL A 115 -0.92 -10.27 -1.65
C VAL A 115 -1.35 -9.00 -2.37
N ARG A 116 -2.18 -9.16 -3.40
CA ARG A 116 -2.71 -8.02 -4.13
C ARG A 116 -4.14 -7.73 -3.69
N LEU A 117 -4.38 -6.48 -3.37
CA LEU A 117 -5.73 -5.99 -3.11
C LEU A 117 -6.39 -5.34 -4.32
#